data_deecb6301b0bccebb4433eddf2618c55
#
_entry.id   deecb6301b0bccebb4433eddf2618c55
#
_cell.length_a   1.000
_cell.length_b   1.000
_cell.length_c   1.000
_cell.angle_alpha   90.00
_cell.angle_beta   90.00
_cell.angle_gamma   90.00
#
_symmetry.space_group_name_H-M   'P 1'
#
loop_
_entity.id
_entity.type
_entity.pdbx_description
1 polymer ?
#
loop_
_entity_poly.entity_id
_entity_poly.type
_entity_poly.pdbx_seq_one_letter_code
_entity_poly.pdbx_strand_id
1 'polypeptide(L)'
;MPFNLSDKSILVAEDSTIMRMFLVMNMRRMLRVNITEVGNGREALAKLMNGKFDMLLTDMNMPEMGGAELVRFVRNGLKSDIPIVIITTMGESKDRDLGMRLGANAYLTKPVDVKELIKTILNHLGGYKL
;
A
#
# COMPACT_ATOMS: atom_id res chain seq x y z
N MET A 1 -19.28 -1.99 12.90
CA MET A 1 -18.98 -3.30 12.28
C MET A 1 -17.88 -3.13 11.26
N PRO A 2 -16.85 -3.95 11.30
CA PRO A 2 -15.80 -3.86 10.29
C PRO A 2 -16.29 -4.39 8.95
N PHE A 3 -15.74 -3.81 7.88
CA PHE A 3 -15.98 -4.32 6.54
C PHE A 3 -15.27 -5.66 6.36
N ASN A 4 -15.94 -6.61 5.73
CA ASN A 4 -15.41 -7.97 5.58
C ASN A 4 -14.61 -8.12 4.29
N LEU A 5 -13.30 -8.17 4.43
CA LEU A 5 -12.35 -8.45 3.36
C LEU A 5 -11.46 -9.64 3.76
N SER A 6 -12.07 -10.62 4.46
CA SER A 6 -11.32 -11.75 5.04
C SER A 6 -10.69 -12.66 3.99
N ASP A 7 -11.15 -12.60 2.75
CA ASP A 7 -10.56 -13.33 1.63
C ASP A 7 -9.47 -12.55 0.89
N LYS A 8 -9.16 -11.33 1.36
CA LYS A 8 -8.19 -10.45 0.71
C LYS A 8 -6.93 -10.31 1.55
N SER A 9 -5.81 -10.07 0.87
CA SER A 9 -4.50 -9.89 1.50
C SER A 9 -3.85 -8.60 1.01
N ILE A 10 -3.39 -7.80 1.96
CA ILE A 10 -2.71 -6.53 1.68
C ILE A 10 -1.27 -6.62 2.18
N LEU A 11 -0.33 -6.25 1.34
CA LEU A 11 1.07 -6.09 1.74
C LEU A 11 1.30 -4.62 2.08
N VAL A 12 1.73 -4.36 3.31
CA VAL A 12 2.03 -3.01 3.80
C VAL A 12 3.54 -2.87 3.94
N ALA A 13 4.11 -1.95 3.17
CA ALA A 13 5.55 -1.66 3.18
C ALA A 13 5.77 -0.25 3.72
N GLU A 14 6.34 -0.15 4.91
CA GLU A 14 6.58 1.12 5.58
C GLU A 14 7.75 0.94 6.55
N ASP A 15 8.81 1.73 6.39
CA ASP A 15 10.01 1.58 7.20
C ASP A 15 9.88 2.17 8.61
N SER A 16 9.03 3.15 8.81
CA SER A 16 8.76 3.69 10.15
C SER A 16 7.89 2.72 10.93
N THR A 17 8.42 2.16 12.01
CA THR A 17 7.67 1.24 12.86
C THR A 17 6.40 1.88 13.40
N ILE A 18 6.49 3.15 13.83
CA ILE A 18 5.35 3.86 14.39
C ILE A 18 4.27 4.08 13.32
N MET A 19 4.67 4.53 12.14
CA MET A 19 3.73 4.75 11.05
C MET A 19 3.09 3.42 10.60
N ARG A 20 3.89 2.35 10.51
CA ARG A 20 3.36 1.04 10.12
C ARG A 20 2.34 0.55 11.14
N MET A 21 2.63 0.70 12.43
CA MET A 21 1.68 0.35 13.49
C MET A 21 0.40 1.15 13.37
N PHE A 22 0.50 2.44 13.10
CA PHE A 22 -0.65 3.31 12.92
C PHE A 22 -1.55 2.81 11.77
N LEU A 23 -0.94 2.54 10.63
CA LEU A 23 -1.68 2.06 9.46
C LEU A 23 -2.37 0.73 9.74
N VAL A 24 -1.61 -0.24 10.23
CA VAL A 24 -2.11 -1.60 10.44
C VAL A 24 -3.19 -1.64 11.52
N MET A 25 -2.99 -0.91 12.60
CA MET A 25 -3.94 -0.87 13.70
C MET A 25 -5.29 -0.31 13.23
N ASN A 26 -5.26 0.78 12.47
CA ASN A 26 -6.49 1.38 11.96
C ASN A 26 -7.16 0.50 10.90
N MET A 27 -6.37 -0.15 10.06
CA MET A 27 -6.92 -1.09 9.09
C MET A 27 -7.63 -2.25 9.79
N ARG A 28 -7.01 -2.82 10.83
CA ARG A 28 -7.61 -3.93 11.58
C ARG A 28 -8.86 -3.55 12.35
N ARG A 29 -8.98 -2.30 12.76
CA ARG A 29 -10.19 -1.82 13.44
C ARG A 29 -11.38 -1.76 12.50
N MET A 30 -11.15 -1.39 11.25
CA MET A 30 -12.21 -1.11 10.29
C MET A 30 -12.43 -2.23 9.28
N LEU A 31 -11.46 -3.11 9.12
CA LEU A 31 -11.47 -4.13 8.07
C LEU A 31 -11.12 -5.49 8.65
N ARG A 32 -11.82 -6.51 8.19
CA ARG A 32 -11.36 -7.89 8.37
C ARG A 32 -10.57 -8.22 7.12
N VAL A 33 -9.26 -8.19 7.21
CA VAL A 33 -8.38 -8.36 6.07
C VAL A 33 -7.08 -8.99 6.53
N ASN A 34 -6.44 -9.75 5.66
CA ASN A 34 -5.14 -10.34 5.96
C ASN A 34 -4.07 -9.30 5.63
N ILE A 35 -3.20 -9.01 6.60
CA ILE A 35 -2.17 -7.98 6.45
C ILE A 35 -0.81 -8.62 6.66
N THR A 36 0.09 -8.40 5.71
CA THR A 36 1.49 -8.75 5.84
C THR A 36 2.29 -7.44 5.92
N GLU A 37 3.15 -7.32 6.92
CA GLU A 37 3.93 -6.10 7.18
C GLU A 37 5.38 -6.32 6.83
N VAL A 38 5.97 -5.35 6.13
CA VAL A 38 7.41 -5.33 5.87
C VAL A 38 7.96 -3.93 6.11
N GLY A 39 9.25 -3.86 6.42
CA GLY A 39 9.89 -2.61 6.81
C GLY A 39 10.72 -1.93 5.72
N ASN A 40 10.87 -2.56 4.57
CA ASN A 40 11.62 -1.97 3.46
C ASN A 40 11.20 -2.59 2.15
N GLY A 41 11.66 -1.99 1.05
CA GLY A 41 11.27 -2.43 -0.28
C GLY A 41 11.80 -3.80 -0.67
N ARG A 42 12.96 -4.17 -0.15
CA ARG A 42 13.54 -5.47 -0.46
C ARG A 42 12.72 -6.60 0.15
N GLU A 43 12.27 -6.43 1.39
CA GLU A 43 11.36 -7.39 2.02
C GLU A 43 10.04 -7.47 1.26
N ALA A 44 9.53 -6.31 0.83
CA ALA A 44 8.30 -6.28 0.04
C ALA A 44 8.47 -7.05 -1.26
N LEU A 45 9.59 -6.87 -1.95
CA LEU A 45 9.90 -7.57 -3.17
C LEU A 45 9.88 -9.09 -2.95
N ALA A 46 10.53 -9.56 -1.89
CA ALA A 46 10.59 -10.98 -1.57
C ALA A 46 9.18 -11.55 -1.33
N LYS A 47 8.33 -10.81 -0.61
CA LYS A 47 6.96 -11.24 -0.36
C LYS A 47 6.15 -11.30 -1.65
N LEU A 48 6.28 -10.29 -2.50
CA LEU A 48 5.57 -10.24 -3.78
C LEU A 48 5.97 -11.38 -4.72
N MET A 49 7.23 -11.79 -4.66
CA MET A 49 7.71 -12.90 -5.48
C MET A 49 7.22 -14.26 -5.00
N ASN A 50 6.97 -14.41 -3.71
CA ASN A 50 6.67 -15.70 -3.09
C ASN A 50 5.23 -15.86 -2.62
N GLY A 51 4.40 -14.87 -2.80
CA GLY A 51 3.02 -14.91 -2.32
C GLY A 51 2.08 -14.13 -3.21
N LYS A 52 0.80 -14.30 -2.96
CA LYS A 52 -0.23 -13.57 -3.68
C LYS A 52 -0.84 -12.50 -2.78
N PHE A 53 -0.93 -11.29 -3.30
CA PHE A 53 -1.53 -10.18 -2.60
C PHE A 53 -2.58 -9.53 -3.51
N ASP A 54 -3.58 -8.97 -2.87
CA ASP A 54 -4.66 -8.28 -3.59
C ASP A 54 -4.43 -6.78 -3.65
N MET A 55 -3.51 -6.28 -2.85
CA MET A 55 -3.16 -4.86 -2.84
C MET A 55 -1.77 -4.67 -2.24
N LEU A 56 -1.04 -3.68 -2.75
CA LEU A 56 0.20 -3.19 -2.17
C LEU A 56 -0.04 -1.77 -1.66
N LEU A 57 0.23 -1.56 -0.38
CA LEU A 57 0.23 -0.22 0.23
C LEU A 57 1.67 0.07 0.62
N THR A 58 2.30 1.05 -0.02
CA THR A 58 3.74 1.28 0.16
C THR A 58 4.10 2.75 0.30
N ASP A 59 5.00 3.03 1.24
CA ASP A 59 5.66 4.33 1.30
C ASP A 59 6.56 4.46 0.07
N MET A 60 6.74 5.67 -0.40
CA MET A 60 7.64 5.96 -1.53
C MET A 60 9.10 6.01 -1.09
N ASN A 61 9.37 6.41 0.14
CA ASN A 61 10.74 6.58 0.64
C ASN A 61 11.07 5.54 1.69
N MET A 62 11.81 4.51 1.28
CA MET A 62 12.25 3.43 2.15
C MET A 62 13.71 3.08 1.85
N PRO A 63 14.45 2.57 2.85
CA PRO A 63 15.81 2.11 2.61
C PRO A 63 15.84 0.88 1.72
N GLU A 64 16.95 0.65 1.08
CA GLU A 64 17.30 -0.49 0.22
C GLU A 64 16.53 -0.56 -1.08
N MET A 65 15.23 -0.26 -1.07
CA MET A 65 14.41 -0.20 -2.27
C MET A 65 13.19 0.65 -1.95
N GLY A 66 12.97 1.70 -2.73
CA GLY A 66 11.85 2.60 -2.52
C GLY A 66 10.58 2.15 -3.20
N GLY A 67 9.51 2.88 -2.93
CA GLY A 67 8.19 2.56 -3.47
C GLY A 67 8.11 2.65 -4.99
N ALA A 68 8.84 3.59 -5.60
CA ALA A 68 8.85 3.71 -7.05
C ALA A 68 9.36 2.43 -7.73
N GLU A 69 10.44 1.86 -7.18
CA GLU A 69 10.99 0.61 -7.71
C GLU A 69 10.02 -0.55 -7.51
N LEU A 70 9.32 -0.58 -6.37
CA LEU A 70 8.31 -1.60 -6.13
C LEU A 70 7.16 -1.51 -7.12
N VAL A 71 6.66 -0.31 -7.38
CA VAL A 71 5.58 -0.12 -8.35
C VAL A 71 6.01 -0.62 -9.71
N ARG A 72 7.22 -0.23 -10.13
CA ARG A 72 7.78 -0.67 -11.41
C ARG A 72 7.88 -2.19 -11.47
N PHE A 73 8.36 -2.81 -10.40
CA PHE A 73 8.50 -4.26 -10.35
C PHE A 73 7.16 -4.97 -10.49
N VAL A 74 6.15 -4.51 -9.75
CA VAL A 74 4.82 -5.12 -9.82
C VAL A 74 4.24 -5.01 -11.22
N ARG A 75 4.35 -3.83 -11.83
CA ARG A 75 3.76 -3.60 -13.16
C ARG A 75 4.55 -4.26 -14.29
N ASN A 76 5.87 -4.09 -14.29
CA ASN A 76 6.71 -4.54 -15.40
C ASN A 76 7.36 -5.90 -15.14
N GLY A 77 7.76 -6.18 -13.91
CA GLY A 77 8.41 -7.43 -13.55
C GLY A 77 7.43 -8.57 -13.38
N LEU A 78 6.44 -8.38 -12.53
CA LEU A 78 5.42 -9.39 -12.26
C LEU A 78 4.26 -9.37 -13.26
N LYS A 79 4.14 -8.30 -14.04
CA LYS A 79 3.01 -8.11 -14.97
C LYS A 79 1.67 -8.20 -14.23
N SER A 80 1.61 -7.63 -13.05
CA SER A 80 0.44 -7.70 -12.18
C SER A 80 -0.33 -6.39 -12.20
N ASP A 81 -1.65 -6.50 -12.16
CA ASP A 81 -2.57 -5.35 -12.13
C ASP A 81 -3.14 -5.11 -10.74
N ILE A 82 -2.58 -5.71 -9.69
CA ILE A 82 -3.10 -5.49 -8.34
C ILE A 82 -3.12 -4.00 -8.02
N PRO A 83 -4.12 -3.54 -7.27
CA PRO A 83 -4.14 -2.14 -6.83
C PRO A 83 -2.90 -1.80 -6.01
N ILE A 84 -2.33 -0.65 -6.30
CA ILE A 84 -1.19 -0.11 -5.56
C ILE A 84 -1.56 1.27 -5.06
N VAL A 85 -1.43 1.45 -3.74
CA VAL A 85 -1.63 2.75 -3.09
C VAL A 85 -0.29 3.18 -2.53
N ILE A 86 0.18 4.35 -2.94
CA ILE A 86 1.45 4.89 -2.45
C ILE A 86 1.20 5.91 -1.35
N ILE A 87 2.14 5.99 -0.42
CA ILE A 87 2.09 6.98 0.66
C ILE A 87 3.24 7.95 0.44
N THR A 88 2.92 9.23 0.38
CA THR A 88 3.89 10.28 0.10
C THR A 88 3.89 11.32 1.21
N THR A 89 5.02 11.98 1.41
CA THR A 89 5.10 13.10 2.34
C THR A 89 4.47 14.34 1.69
N MET A 90 3.75 15.12 2.49
CA MET A 90 3.17 16.37 2.01
C MET A 90 4.29 17.26 1.45
N GLY A 91 4.05 17.82 0.27
CA GLY A 91 5.07 18.63 -0.41
C GLY A 91 5.96 17.84 -1.36
N GLU A 92 5.91 16.53 -1.33
CA GLU A 92 6.72 15.66 -2.20
C GLU A 92 5.93 15.31 -3.47
N SER A 93 5.52 16.34 -4.21
CA SER A 93 4.68 16.14 -5.41
C SER A 93 5.41 15.33 -6.49
N LYS A 94 6.73 15.42 -6.56
CA LYS A 94 7.50 14.64 -7.54
C LYS A 94 7.38 13.14 -7.28
N ASP A 95 7.41 12.72 -6.02
CA ASP A 95 7.27 11.32 -5.65
C ASP A 95 5.87 10.81 -5.99
N ARG A 96 4.85 11.61 -5.68
CA ARG A 96 3.48 11.28 -6.02
C ARG A 96 3.32 11.11 -7.54
N ASP A 97 3.80 12.09 -8.29
CA ASP A 97 3.67 12.08 -9.75
C ASP A 97 4.42 10.92 -10.37
N LEU A 98 5.60 10.61 -9.86
CA LEU A 98 6.38 9.46 -10.33
C LEU A 98 5.63 8.15 -10.05
N GLY A 99 5.14 7.97 -8.82
CA GLY A 99 4.42 6.75 -8.46
C GLY A 99 3.18 6.53 -9.30
N MET A 100 2.40 7.59 -9.51
CA MET A 100 1.19 7.50 -10.32
C MET A 100 1.53 7.19 -11.78
N ARG A 101 2.58 7.81 -12.31
CA ARG A 101 3.03 7.60 -13.68
C ARG A 101 3.53 6.17 -13.89
N LEU A 102 4.15 5.57 -12.87
CA LEU A 102 4.64 4.20 -12.92
C LEU A 102 3.55 3.16 -12.80
N GLY A 103 2.34 3.57 -12.41
CA GLY A 103 1.21 2.68 -12.39
C GLY A 103 0.48 2.50 -11.07
N ALA A 104 0.75 3.35 -10.07
CA ALA A 104 -0.03 3.33 -8.83
C ALA A 104 -1.47 3.78 -9.12
N ASN A 105 -2.41 3.26 -8.35
CA ASN A 105 -3.84 3.53 -8.53
C ASN A 105 -4.31 4.72 -7.70
N ALA A 106 -3.64 4.99 -6.59
CA ALA A 106 -4.01 6.08 -5.70
C ALA A 106 -2.82 6.46 -4.84
N TYR A 107 -2.91 7.61 -4.17
CA TYR A 107 -1.92 8.04 -3.21
C TYR A 107 -2.60 8.57 -1.95
N LEU A 108 -1.87 8.48 -0.84
CA LEU A 108 -2.25 9.07 0.44
C LEU A 108 -1.09 9.94 0.89
N THR A 109 -1.39 11.06 1.51
CA THR A 109 -0.37 12.02 1.95
C THR A 109 -0.19 11.94 3.46
N LYS A 110 1.05 11.96 3.93
CA LYS A 110 1.34 12.02 5.37
C LYS A 110 1.12 13.44 5.89
N PRO A 111 0.47 13.61 7.04
CA PRO A 111 -0.07 12.57 7.92
C PRO A 111 -1.31 11.92 7.33
N VAL A 112 -1.37 10.60 7.41
CA VAL A 112 -2.44 9.84 6.77
C VAL A 112 -3.75 10.01 7.55
N ASP A 113 -4.80 10.42 6.85
CA ASP A 113 -6.15 10.49 7.40
C ASP A 113 -6.76 9.10 7.37
N VAL A 114 -7.25 8.62 8.51
CA VAL A 114 -7.81 7.27 8.63
C VAL A 114 -9.01 7.08 7.71
N LYS A 115 -9.88 8.07 7.59
CA LYS A 115 -11.05 7.97 6.70
C LYS A 115 -10.62 7.79 5.25
N GLU A 116 -9.62 8.56 4.82
CA GLU A 116 -9.10 8.45 3.46
C GLU A 116 -8.42 7.11 3.23
N LEU A 117 -7.69 6.62 4.23
CA LEU A 117 -7.04 5.30 4.15
C LEU A 117 -8.09 4.21 3.91
N ILE A 118 -9.10 4.15 4.75
CA ILE A 118 -10.12 3.11 4.67
C ILE A 118 -10.93 3.23 3.38
N LYS A 119 -11.33 4.45 3.03
CA LYS A 119 -12.07 4.72 1.79
C LYS A 119 -11.27 4.25 0.56
N THR A 120 -9.99 4.58 0.52
CA THR A 120 -9.12 4.22 -0.60
C THR A 120 -9.00 2.70 -0.73
N ILE A 121 -8.80 2.02 0.39
CA ILE A 121 -8.72 0.55 0.39
C ILE A 121 -10.02 -0.06 -0.10
N LEU A 122 -11.15 0.40 0.41
CA LEU A 122 -12.45 -0.14 0.03
C LEU A 122 -12.75 0.11 -1.45
N ASN A 123 -12.43 1.31 -1.95
CA ASN A 123 -12.69 1.65 -3.35
C ASN A 123 -11.89 0.79 -4.31
N HIS A 124 -10.69 0.38 -3.93
CA HIS A 124 -9.79 -0.35 -4.84
C HIS A 124 -9.76 -1.85 -4.59
N LEU A 125 -10.23 -2.31 -3.45
CA LEU A 125 -10.12 -3.71 -3.08
C LEU A 125 -11.48 -4.36 -2.82
N GLY A 126 -12.38 -3.64 -2.14
CA GLY A 126 -13.61 -4.22 -1.66
C GLY A 126 -14.78 -4.19 -2.62
N GLY A 127 -14.66 -3.54 -3.76
CA GLY A 127 -15.79 -3.33 -4.67
C GLY A 127 -16.80 -2.31 -4.17
N TYR A 128 -16.49 -1.61 -3.10
CA TYR A 128 -17.35 -0.57 -2.55
C TYR A 128 -17.12 0.74 -3.28
N LYS A 129 -18.17 1.54 -3.40
CA LYS A 129 -18.09 2.89 -3.96
C LYS A 129 -18.45 3.86 -2.86
N LEU A 130 -17.45 4.57 -2.38
CA LEU A 130 -17.62 5.53 -1.28
C LEU A 130 -17.42 6.97 -1.75
#